data_7f625cf1c0794196b2e43bb21e75a831
#
_entry.id   7f625cf1c0794196b2e43bb21e75a831
#
_cell.length_a   1.000
_cell.length_b   1.000
_cell.length_c   1.000
_cell.angle_alpha   90.00
_cell.angle_beta   90.00
_cell.angle_gamma   90.00
#
_symmetry.space_group_name_H-M   'P 1'
#
loop_
_entity.id
_entity.type
_entity.pdbx_description
1 polymer ?
#
loop_
_entity_poly.entity_id
_entity_poly.type
_entity_poly.pdbx_seq_one_letter_code
_entity_poly.pdbx_strand_id
1 'polypeptide(L)'
;MKNILLGVSSFLLLSSFKVISDGEYNHFPSLAAPTTDVALSNLAKFNKELGAIVNKSALTPEDMVKVHELTYTLENAVMRLQSDLETIAADLEKVHKASERLDGETVKRAGHKYLTATDKLLTPAIK
;
A
#
# COMPACT_ATOMS: atom_id res chain seq x y z
N MET A 1 -27.53 59.64 39.57
CA MET A 1 -26.32 58.99 38.99
C MET A 1 -26.81 57.76 38.25
N LYS A 2 -26.82 57.80 36.90
CA LYS A 2 -27.35 56.73 36.05
C LYS A 2 -26.21 55.92 35.52
N ASN A 3 -26.11 54.65 35.92
CA ASN A 3 -25.13 53.70 35.36
C ASN A 3 -25.66 53.11 34.07
N ILE A 4 -25.00 53.40 32.94
CA ILE A 4 -25.27 52.84 31.65
C ILE A 4 -24.38 51.57 31.53
N LEU A 5 -25.02 50.37 31.50
CA LEU A 5 -24.38 49.12 31.18
C LEU A 5 -24.34 49.00 29.64
N LEU A 6 -23.13 49.06 29.06
CA LEU A 6 -22.92 48.71 27.66
C LEU A 6 -22.83 47.16 27.55
N GLY A 7 -23.84 46.58 26.93
CA GLY A 7 -23.81 45.18 26.55
C GLY A 7 -22.96 44.98 25.28
N VAL A 8 -21.87 44.27 25.40
CA VAL A 8 -21.06 43.81 24.26
C VAL A 8 -21.70 42.53 23.72
N SER A 9 -22.43 42.68 22.62
CA SER A 9 -22.97 41.51 21.88
C SER A 9 -21.88 40.90 21.04
N SER A 10 -21.33 39.76 21.51
CA SER A 10 -20.35 38.96 20.78
C SER A 10 -21.05 38.15 19.71
N PHE A 11 -20.96 38.61 18.47
CA PHE A 11 -21.51 37.91 17.30
C PHE A 11 -20.53 36.80 16.91
N LEU A 12 -20.79 35.56 17.34
CA LEU A 12 -20.06 34.38 16.91
C LEU A 12 -20.43 34.08 15.45
N LEU A 13 -19.55 34.40 14.51
CA LEU A 13 -19.61 33.92 13.14
C LEU A 13 -19.24 32.44 13.13
N LEU A 14 -20.24 31.57 13.17
CA LEU A 14 -20.09 30.15 12.84
C LEU A 14 -19.84 30.04 11.33
N SER A 15 -18.57 30.02 10.93
CA SER A 15 -18.15 29.61 9.60
C SER A 15 -18.48 28.12 9.44
N SER A 16 -19.57 27.83 8.77
CA SER A 16 -19.88 26.47 8.33
C SER A 16 -18.82 26.03 7.33
N PHE A 17 -17.83 25.30 7.80
CA PHE A 17 -16.96 24.52 6.93
C PHE A 17 -17.86 23.48 6.25
N LYS A 18 -18.15 23.73 4.98
CA LYS A 18 -18.78 22.75 4.11
C LYS A 18 -17.75 21.64 3.94
N VAL A 19 -17.92 20.54 4.69
CA VAL A 19 -17.21 19.29 4.40
C VAL A 19 -17.63 18.92 2.99
N ILE A 20 -16.71 19.07 2.04
CA ILE A 20 -16.86 18.49 0.72
C ILE A 20 -16.86 16.99 0.99
N SER A 21 -18.04 16.36 0.96
CA SER A 21 -18.10 14.90 0.95
C SER A 21 -17.28 14.43 -0.25
N ASP A 22 -16.27 13.60 0.00
CA ASP A 22 -15.55 12.92 -1.05
C ASP A 22 -16.60 12.30 -1.97
N GLY A 23 -16.65 12.80 -3.20
CA GLY A 23 -17.54 12.27 -4.21
C GLY A 23 -17.28 10.78 -4.28
N GLU A 24 -18.35 9.99 -4.35
CA GLU A 24 -18.29 8.55 -4.51
C GLU A 24 -17.47 8.24 -5.77
N TYR A 25 -16.14 8.06 -5.58
CA TYR A 25 -15.26 7.65 -6.66
C TYR A 25 -15.69 6.26 -7.06
N ASN A 26 -16.19 6.10 -8.29
CA ASN A 26 -16.43 4.79 -8.87
C ASN A 26 -15.13 3.99 -8.79
N HIS A 27 -15.14 2.95 -7.95
CA HIS A 27 -14.01 2.04 -7.85
C HIS A 27 -13.83 1.34 -9.19
N PHE A 28 -12.68 1.54 -9.82
CA PHE A 28 -12.33 0.81 -11.03
C PHE A 28 -12.09 -0.67 -10.71
N PRO A 29 -12.41 -1.59 -11.64
CA PRO A 29 -12.06 -2.99 -11.48
C PRO A 29 -10.56 -3.15 -11.26
N SER A 30 -10.18 -3.91 -10.23
CA SER A 30 -8.78 -4.19 -9.92
C SER A 30 -8.50 -5.68 -9.96
N LEU A 31 -7.26 -6.05 -10.28
CA LEU A 31 -6.80 -7.43 -10.20
C LEU A 31 -6.39 -7.76 -8.77
N ALA A 32 -6.88 -8.88 -8.24
CA ALA A 32 -6.42 -9.41 -6.98
C ALA A 32 -4.98 -9.97 -7.11
N ALA A 33 -4.26 -10.02 -5.99
CA ALA A 33 -2.93 -10.62 -5.89
C ALA A 33 -2.92 -11.76 -4.85
N PRO A 34 -3.53 -12.93 -5.16
CA PRO A 34 -3.68 -14.01 -4.19
C PRO A 34 -2.34 -14.70 -3.83
N THR A 35 -1.31 -14.56 -4.65
CA THR A 35 0.02 -15.14 -4.44
C THR A 35 1.12 -14.13 -4.73
N THR A 36 2.34 -14.38 -4.21
CA THR A 36 3.55 -13.60 -4.50
C THR A 36 3.79 -13.49 -6.00
N ASP A 37 3.69 -14.60 -6.75
CA ASP A 37 3.93 -14.65 -8.19
C ASP A 37 2.94 -13.76 -8.96
N VAL A 38 1.66 -13.79 -8.58
CA VAL A 38 0.63 -12.92 -9.17
C VAL A 38 0.89 -11.45 -8.82
N ALA A 39 1.29 -11.15 -7.58
CA ALA A 39 1.65 -9.79 -7.18
C ALA A 39 2.82 -9.25 -8.02
N LEU A 40 3.90 -10.02 -8.16
CA LEU A 40 5.07 -9.63 -8.96
C LEU A 40 4.72 -9.47 -10.45
N SER A 41 3.89 -10.34 -11.01
CA SER A 41 3.40 -10.23 -12.39
C SER A 41 2.55 -8.97 -12.60
N ASN A 42 1.63 -8.68 -11.67
CA ASN A 42 0.83 -7.46 -11.70
C ASN A 42 1.73 -6.21 -11.62
N LEU A 43 2.71 -6.18 -10.71
CA LEU A 43 3.66 -5.08 -10.62
C LEU A 43 4.44 -4.89 -11.91
N ALA A 44 4.99 -5.95 -12.50
CA ALA A 44 5.75 -5.87 -13.74
C ALA A 44 4.92 -5.26 -14.88
N LYS A 45 3.67 -5.70 -15.04
CA LYS A 45 2.77 -5.22 -16.08
C LYS A 45 2.34 -3.77 -15.84
N PHE A 46 1.75 -3.50 -14.68
CA PHE A 46 1.10 -2.21 -14.39
C PHE A 46 2.12 -1.10 -14.12
N ASN A 47 3.32 -1.38 -13.60
CA ASN A 47 4.42 -0.43 -13.51
C ASN A 47 4.90 0.03 -14.87
N LYS A 48 4.90 -0.84 -15.89
CA LYS A 48 5.24 -0.46 -17.27
C LYS A 48 4.22 0.54 -17.82
N GLU A 49 2.94 0.32 -17.58
CA GLU A 49 1.86 1.23 -18.01
C GLU A 49 1.95 2.57 -17.25
N LEU A 50 2.13 2.52 -15.93
CA LEU A 50 2.33 3.72 -15.10
C LEU A 50 3.56 4.49 -15.54
N GLY A 51 4.69 3.81 -15.78
CA GLY A 51 5.94 4.41 -16.25
C GLY A 51 5.77 5.15 -17.57
N ALA A 52 4.98 4.61 -18.51
CA ALA A 52 4.69 5.30 -19.77
C ALA A 52 3.93 6.64 -19.58
N ILE A 53 3.09 6.71 -18.54
CA ILE A 53 2.34 7.94 -18.22
C ILE A 53 3.23 8.94 -17.49
N VAL A 54 3.91 8.55 -16.41
CA VAL A 54 4.69 9.48 -15.57
C VAL A 54 5.90 10.06 -16.27
N ASN A 55 6.37 9.44 -17.35
CA ASN A 55 7.46 9.95 -18.17
C ASN A 55 7.04 10.97 -19.24
N LYS A 56 5.74 11.31 -19.35
CA LYS A 56 5.27 12.36 -20.24
C LYS A 56 5.70 13.74 -19.73
N SER A 57 5.95 14.67 -20.63
CA SER A 57 6.31 16.06 -20.30
C SER A 57 5.17 16.82 -19.60
N ALA A 58 3.92 16.46 -19.86
CA ALA A 58 2.72 16.98 -19.21
C ALA A 58 1.66 15.88 -19.13
N LEU A 59 0.90 15.86 -18.06
CA LEU A 59 -0.18 14.89 -17.84
C LEU A 59 -1.52 15.55 -18.18
N THR A 60 -2.37 14.83 -18.91
CA THR A 60 -3.75 15.23 -19.19
C THR A 60 -4.70 14.74 -18.08
N PRO A 61 -5.95 15.26 -18.03
CA PRO A 61 -6.97 14.71 -17.13
C PRO A 61 -7.22 13.21 -17.35
N GLU A 62 -7.17 12.75 -18.61
CA GLU A 62 -7.33 11.33 -18.97
C GLU A 62 -6.17 10.48 -18.43
N ASP A 63 -4.95 11.01 -18.47
CA ASP A 63 -3.78 10.37 -17.84
C ASP A 63 -3.98 10.18 -16.33
N MET A 64 -4.52 11.19 -15.65
CA MET A 64 -4.80 11.13 -14.22
C MET A 64 -5.85 10.07 -13.88
N VAL A 65 -6.91 9.97 -14.71
CA VAL A 65 -7.92 8.90 -14.56
C VAL A 65 -7.27 7.53 -14.77
N LYS A 66 -6.40 7.37 -15.76
CA LYS A 66 -5.70 6.11 -16.02
C LYS A 66 -4.73 5.75 -14.89
N VAL A 67 -4.00 6.71 -14.34
CA VAL A 67 -3.16 6.49 -13.15
C VAL A 67 -4.02 5.99 -11.99
N HIS A 68 -5.15 6.64 -11.73
CA HIS A 68 -6.07 6.23 -10.66
C HIS A 68 -6.55 4.77 -10.84
N GLU A 69 -6.94 4.38 -12.05
CA GLU A 69 -7.30 3.00 -12.38
C GLU A 69 -6.16 2.00 -12.10
N LEU A 70 -4.93 2.32 -12.56
CA LEU A 70 -3.77 1.43 -12.40
C LEU A 70 -3.40 1.22 -10.93
N THR A 71 -3.54 2.26 -10.08
CA THR A 71 -3.13 2.19 -8.67
C THR A 71 -3.90 1.14 -7.88
N TYR A 72 -5.17 0.86 -8.16
CA TYR A 72 -5.93 -0.18 -7.46
C TYR A 72 -5.29 -1.57 -7.58
N THR A 73 -4.82 -1.94 -8.77
CA THR A 73 -4.13 -3.23 -8.98
C THR A 73 -2.73 -3.21 -8.37
N LEU A 74 -2.01 -2.10 -8.48
CA LEU A 74 -0.69 -1.93 -7.88
C LEU A 74 -0.75 -1.99 -6.36
N GLU A 75 -1.74 -1.36 -5.73
CA GLU A 75 -1.97 -1.42 -4.28
C GLU A 75 -2.23 -2.85 -3.80
N ASN A 76 -3.10 -3.60 -4.48
CA ASN A 76 -3.34 -5.02 -4.14
C ASN A 76 -2.04 -5.84 -4.21
N ALA A 77 -1.20 -5.60 -5.21
CA ALA A 77 0.06 -6.30 -5.36
C ALA A 77 1.06 -5.92 -4.25
N VAL A 78 1.18 -4.62 -3.92
CA VAL A 78 2.07 -4.14 -2.85
C VAL A 78 1.62 -4.65 -1.49
N MET A 79 0.32 -4.62 -1.19
CA MET A 79 -0.23 -5.17 0.07
C MET A 79 0.06 -6.67 0.22
N ARG A 80 -0.02 -7.43 -0.89
CA ARG A 80 0.36 -8.85 -0.88
C ARG A 80 1.83 -9.03 -0.53
N LEU A 81 2.74 -8.29 -1.17
CA LEU A 81 4.17 -8.38 -0.89
C LEU A 81 4.52 -7.94 0.54
N GLN A 82 3.83 -6.94 1.07
CA GLN A 82 4.00 -6.55 2.47
C GLN A 82 3.67 -7.71 3.42
N SER A 83 2.54 -8.39 3.22
CA SER A 83 2.17 -9.57 4.02
C SER A 83 3.17 -10.73 3.87
N ASP A 84 3.70 -10.94 2.66
CA ASP A 84 4.73 -11.96 2.41
C ASP A 84 6.03 -11.61 3.14
N LEU A 85 6.46 -10.35 3.15
CA LEU A 85 7.66 -9.88 3.86
C LEU A 85 7.51 -10.02 5.38
N GLU A 86 6.32 -9.78 5.95
CA GLU A 86 6.05 -10.02 7.37
C GLU A 86 6.22 -11.50 7.72
N THR A 87 5.73 -12.40 6.86
CA THR A 87 5.91 -13.85 7.03
C THR A 87 7.37 -14.27 6.93
N ILE A 88 8.10 -13.73 5.96
CA ILE A 88 9.53 -13.97 5.75
C ILE A 88 10.33 -13.52 6.98
N ALA A 89 10.04 -12.33 7.50
CA ALA A 89 10.70 -11.81 8.70
C ALA A 89 10.43 -12.70 9.93
N ALA A 90 9.20 -13.18 10.10
CA ALA A 90 8.84 -14.08 11.19
C ALA A 90 9.56 -15.45 11.10
N ASP A 91 9.74 -15.98 9.90
CA ASP A 91 10.46 -17.24 9.71
C ASP A 91 11.98 -17.05 9.91
N LEU A 92 12.56 -15.94 9.51
CA LEU A 92 13.96 -15.61 9.79
C LEU A 92 14.21 -15.44 11.30
N GLU A 93 13.29 -14.80 12.02
CA GLU A 93 13.37 -14.65 13.48
C GLU A 93 13.32 -16.02 14.20
N LYS A 94 12.54 -16.98 13.68
CA LYS A 94 12.55 -18.37 14.20
C LYS A 94 13.92 -19.03 13.99
N VAL A 95 14.54 -18.83 12.82
CA VAL A 95 15.90 -19.33 12.55
C VAL A 95 16.89 -18.75 13.55
N HIS A 96 16.85 -17.42 13.74
CA HIS A 96 17.72 -16.72 14.68
C HIS A 96 17.60 -17.29 16.09
N LYS A 97 16.41 -17.30 16.68
CA LYS A 97 16.16 -17.80 18.03
C LYS A 97 16.49 -19.30 18.21
N ALA A 98 16.26 -20.10 17.18
CA ALA A 98 16.60 -21.52 17.22
C ALA A 98 18.11 -21.73 17.19
N SER A 99 18.87 -20.91 16.46
CA SER A 99 20.32 -20.97 16.41
C SER A 99 20.97 -20.67 17.76
N GLU A 100 20.44 -19.68 18.50
CA GLU A 100 20.90 -19.35 19.85
C GLU A 100 20.73 -20.52 20.85
N ARG A 101 19.71 -21.36 20.63
CA ARG A 101 19.42 -22.54 21.47
C ARG A 101 20.00 -23.84 20.92
N LEU A 102 20.78 -23.79 19.86
CA LEU A 102 21.34 -24.94 19.15
C LEU A 102 20.27 -25.95 18.67
N ASP A 103 19.04 -25.46 18.39
CA ASP A 103 17.93 -26.26 17.87
C ASP A 103 18.04 -26.39 16.34
N GLY A 104 18.86 -27.35 15.91
CA GLY A 104 19.14 -27.58 14.49
C GLY A 104 17.92 -28.02 13.69
N GLU A 105 16.94 -28.68 14.28
CA GLU A 105 15.71 -29.09 13.59
C GLU A 105 14.86 -27.88 13.22
N THR A 106 14.64 -26.97 14.16
CA THR A 106 13.90 -25.73 13.89
C THR A 106 14.65 -24.82 12.91
N VAL A 107 15.99 -24.74 13.01
CA VAL A 107 16.81 -24.00 12.04
C VAL A 107 16.57 -24.51 10.62
N LYS A 108 16.65 -25.82 10.40
CA LYS A 108 16.40 -26.41 9.08
C LYS A 108 14.98 -26.15 8.59
N ARG A 109 13.97 -26.40 9.39
CA ARG A 109 12.56 -26.25 9.01
C ARG A 109 12.20 -24.81 8.69
N ALA A 110 12.53 -23.87 9.58
CA ALA A 110 12.24 -22.46 9.37
C ALA A 110 13.12 -21.84 8.28
N GLY A 111 14.39 -22.26 8.20
CA GLY A 111 15.33 -21.84 7.15
C GLY A 111 14.86 -22.22 5.75
N HIS A 112 14.35 -23.44 5.55
CA HIS A 112 13.76 -23.83 4.27
C HIS A 112 12.56 -22.98 3.89
N LYS A 113 11.68 -22.65 4.84
CA LYS A 113 10.54 -21.77 4.56
C LYS A 113 10.99 -20.37 4.15
N TYR A 114 11.91 -19.78 4.92
CA TYR A 114 12.49 -18.48 4.63
C TYR A 114 13.14 -18.45 3.23
N LEU A 115 14.01 -19.40 2.91
CA LEU A 115 14.68 -19.47 1.61
C LEU A 115 13.69 -19.64 0.46
N THR A 116 12.72 -20.55 0.59
CA THR A 116 11.70 -20.75 -0.45
C THR A 116 10.86 -19.49 -0.69
N ALA A 117 10.54 -18.73 0.35
CA ALA A 117 9.77 -17.51 0.22
C ALA A 117 10.60 -16.36 -0.38
N THR A 118 11.86 -16.22 0.01
CA THR A 118 12.77 -15.21 -0.55
C THR A 118 13.15 -15.48 -2.00
N ASP A 119 13.33 -16.75 -2.39
CA ASP A 119 13.62 -17.13 -3.79
C ASP A 119 12.54 -16.63 -4.75
N LYS A 120 11.28 -16.62 -4.35
CA LYS A 120 10.18 -16.07 -5.18
C LYS A 120 10.32 -14.57 -5.41
N LEU A 121 10.88 -13.82 -4.46
CA LEU A 121 11.12 -12.39 -4.60
C LEU A 121 12.35 -12.09 -5.45
N LEU A 122 13.38 -12.96 -5.39
CA LEU A 122 14.65 -12.78 -6.07
C LEU A 122 14.63 -13.29 -7.51
N THR A 123 13.72 -14.22 -7.83
CA THR A 123 13.55 -14.75 -9.18
C THR A 123 12.35 -14.06 -9.82
N PRO A 124 12.53 -12.94 -10.55
CA PRO A 124 11.42 -12.28 -11.21
C PRO A 124 10.71 -13.28 -12.12
N ALA A 125 9.39 -13.34 -12.05
CA ALA A 125 8.55 -14.06 -13.01
C ALA A 125 8.62 -13.35 -14.38
N ILE A 126 9.79 -13.40 -15.02
CA ILE A 126 9.99 -12.95 -16.39
C ILE A 126 9.46 -14.09 -17.29
N LYS A 127 8.21 -13.98 -17.66
CA LYS A 127 7.63 -14.70 -18.78
C LYS A 127 7.03 -13.72 -19.76
#